data_f8d8af5184f9ad7cbb9806647c448853
#
_entry.id   f8d8af5184f9ad7cbb9806647c448853
#
_cell.length_a   1.000
_cell.length_b   1.000
_cell.length_c   1.000
_cell.angle_alpha   90.00
_cell.angle_beta   90.00
_cell.angle_gamma   90.00
#
_symmetry.space_group_name_H-M   'P 1'
#
loop_
_entity.id
_entity.type
_entity.pdbx_description
1 polymer ?
#
loop_
_entity_poly.entity_id
_entity_poly.type
_entity_poly.pdbx_seq_one_letter_code
_entity_poly.pdbx_strand_id
1 'polypeptide(L)'
;MKKTTVNNLEYLDISQEVNALQRPSTPFLSWLLGAGKTSPATSTEIKWRESELDGEDSSAQLEGGEYRDADSGRKWFNNYTEIFRKSTSVSGTLDAINVNGVGSELANQVSQRALEMKLDLNKKLLIGVKADENGTKGRQMAGVINLINSDNLVKTSAADAVTRKDVDKMFKTMFDKGYAGEKLCLVSTDMVDLMTDEVDKAGTKVFNFGDQVDFGLQLGKIVSNYGSGTALIEPSLPSGTMIALDTNYVELRPLREWRAEELAKTTDSKRIGLVGEYSIEYNASNSGAILNLATAAPGE
;
A
#
# COMPACT_ATOMS: atom_id res chain seq x y z
N MET A 1 -19.06 22.15 -53.05
CA MET A 1 -19.93 21.29 -52.24
C MET A 1 -20.30 22.05 -50.97
N LYS A 2 -21.52 22.09 -50.52
CA LYS A 2 -21.93 22.72 -49.27
C LYS A 2 -21.82 21.69 -48.13
N LYS A 3 -21.50 22.13 -46.94
CA LYS A 3 -21.36 21.32 -45.73
C LYS A 3 -22.54 20.40 -45.45
N THR A 4 -23.75 20.78 -45.91
CA THR A 4 -25.00 20.02 -45.79
C THR A 4 -25.12 18.79 -46.72
N THR A 5 -24.21 18.65 -47.69
CA THR A 5 -24.24 17.55 -48.68
C THR A 5 -23.22 16.46 -48.42
N VAL A 6 -22.41 16.61 -47.35
CA VAL A 6 -21.39 15.62 -46.95
C VAL A 6 -21.88 14.91 -45.71
N ASN A 7 -21.64 13.64 -45.63
CA ASN A 7 -22.07 12.79 -44.53
C ASN A 7 -21.49 13.32 -43.21
N ASN A 8 -22.29 13.39 -42.14
CA ASN A 8 -21.87 13.91 -40.81
C ASN A 8 -20.59 13.27 -40.28
N LEU A 9 -20.26 12.06 -40.68
CA LEU A 9 -19.04 11.35 -40.31
C LEU A 9 -17.75 11.93 -40.92
N GLU A 10 -17.85 12.70 -42.01
CA GLU A 10 -16.69 13.30 -42.69
C GLU A 10 -16.21 14.60 -41.99
N TYR A 11 -17.00 15.15 -41.07
CA TYR A 11 -16.66 16.37 -40.31
C TYR A 11 -16.34 16.14 -38.85
N LEU A 12 -16.37 14.87 -38.40
CA LEU A 12 -16.03 14.55 -37.03
C LEU A 12 -14.52 14.70 -36.84
N ASP A 13 -14.13 15.72 -36.12
CA ASP A 13 -12.81 15.82 -35.53
C ASP A 13 -12.78 14.88 -34.30
N ILE A 14 -12.25 13.67 -34.51
CA ILE A 14 -12.14 12.65 -33.46
C ILE A 14 -10.73 12.75 -32.92
N SER A 15 -10.61 13.06 -31.61
CA SER A 15 -9.33 13.00 -30.93
C SER A 15 -8.69 11.63 -31.14
N GLN A 16 -7.43 11.63 -31.57
CA GLN A 16 -6.67 10.40 -31.79
C GLN A 16 -6.18 9.76 -30.48
N GLU A 17 -6.48 10.38 -29.33
CA GLU A 17 -6.08 9.90 -28.03
C GLU A 17 -7.31 9.48 -27.21
N VAL A 18 -7.32 8.25 -26.74
CA VAL A 18 -8.26 7.78 -25.73
C VAL A 18 -7.70 8.08 -24.35
N ASN A 19 -8.28 9.06 -23.69
CA ASN A 19 -7.90 9.40 -22.34
C ASN A 19 -8.67 8.54 -21.33
N ALA A 20 -7.95 7.92 -20.40
CA ALA A 20 -8.57 7.23 -19.28
C ALA A 20 -9.28 8.24 -18.37
N LEU A 21 -10.55 7.96 -18.04
CA LEU A 21 -11.35 8.77 -17.11
C LEU A 21 -10.75 8.80 -15.70
N GLN A 22 -10.02 7.77 -15.33
CA GLN A 22 -9.34 7.66 -14.06
C GLN A 22 -7.87 7.36 -14.31
N ARG A 23 -6.99 8.09 -13.61
CA ARG A 23 -5.56 7.83 -13.58
C ARG A 23 -5.21 7.24 -12.21
N PRO A 24 -5.22 5.92 -12.09
CA PRO A 24 -4.96 5.28 -10.81
C PRO A 24 -3.54 5.57 -10.34
N SER A 25 -3.43 5.92 -9.06
CA SER A 25 -2.14 6.08 -8.39
C SER A 25 -1.91 4.91 -7.45
N THR A 26 -0.68 4.39 -7.43
CA THR A 26 -0.23 3.33 -6.53
C THR A 26 1.00 3.80 -5.75
N PRO A 27 0.85 4.79 -4.85
CA PRO A 27 1.98 5.45 -4.23
C PRO A 27 2.85 4.51 -3.42
N PHE A 28 2.27 3.66 -2.58
CA PHE A 28 3.01 2.72 -1.73
C PHE A 28 3.80 1.68 -2.55
N LEU A 29 3.16 1.07 -3.56
CA LEU A 29 3.85 0.13 -4.45
C LEU A 29 4.98 0.82 -5.22
N SER A 30 4.75 2.03 -5.73
CA SER A 30 5.76 2.81 -6.45
C SER A 30 6.93 3.16 -5.54
N TRP A 31 6.65 3.50 -4.29
CA TRP A 31 7.69 3.77 -3.29
C TRP A 31 8.51 2.50 -2.99
N LEU A 32 7.88 1.34 -2.74
CA LEU A 32 8.58 0.07 -2.50
C LEU A 32 9.54 -0.29 -3.63
N LEU A 33 9.08 -0.14 -4.87
CA LEU A 33 9.89 -0.41 -6.06
C LEU A 33 11.01 0.63 -6.23
N GLY A 34 10.72 1.92 -6.07
CA GLY A 34 11.69 3.01 -6.19
C GLY A 34 12.78 2.99 -5.11
N ALA A 35 12.43 2.60 -3.89
CA ALA A 35 13.38 2.44 -2.78
C ALA A 35 14.16 1.12 -2.82
N GLY A 36 13.92 0.25 -3.82
CA GLY A 36 14.59 -1.05 -3.93
C GLY A 36 14.24 -2.02 -2.81
N LYS A 37 13.08 -1.82 -2.14
CA LYS A 37 12.60 -2.69 -1.06
C LYS A 37 11.88 -3.92 -1.62
N THR A 38 12.62 -4.70 -2.42
CA THR A 38 12.10 -5.89 -3.08
C THR A 38 13.10 -7.02 -2.95
N SER A 39 12.65 -8.17 -2.48
CA SER A 39 13.45 -9.38 -2.30
C SER A 39 12.63 -10.60 -2.75
N PRO A 40 13.15 -11.47 -3.64
CA PRO A 40 12.38 -12.57 -4.20
C PRO A 40 11.94 -13.56 -3.11
N ALA A 41 10.70 -14.04 -3.21
CA ALA A 41 10.21 -15.13 -2.38
C ALA A 41 10.66 -16.48 -2.97
N THR A 42 10.93 -17.44 -2.11
CA THR A 42 11.31 -18.82 -2.50
C THR A 42 10.21 -19.85 -2.21
N SER A 43 9.18 -19.44 -1.50
CA SER A 43 8.05 -20.29 -1.09
C SER A 43 6.74 -19.51 -1.15
N THR A 44 5.64 -20.24 -1.19
CA THR A 44 4.28 -19.70 -1.12
C THR A 44 3.91 -19.19 0.27
N GLU A 45 4.63 -19.62 1.29
CA GLU A 45 4.54 -19.15 2.66
C GLU A 45 5.89 -18.56 3.06
N ILE A 46 5.87 -17.27 3.42
CA ILE A 46 7.03 -16.51 3.88
C ILE A 46 7.00 -16.50 5.40
N LYS A 47 8.09 -16.90 6.05
CA LYS A 47 8.18 -17.00 7.52
C LYS A 47 9.34 -16.16 8.03
N TRP A 48 9.10 -15.47 9.13
CA TRP A 48 10.14 -14.75 9.88
C TRP A 48 9.96 -14.94 11.38
N ARG A 49 10.94 -14.50 12.14
CA ARG A 49 10.93 -14.62 13.61
C ARG A 49 11.12 -13.26 14.23
N GLU A 50 10.37 -13.00 15.27
CA GLU A 50 10.57 -11.86 16.14
C GLU A 50 10.92 -12.37 17.54
N SER A 51 11.85 -11.70 18.23
CA SER A 51 12.23 -12.00 19.61
C SER A 51 12.13 -10.72 20.43
N GLU A 52 11.68 -10.89 21.66
CA GLU A 52 11.64 -9.82 22.65
C GLU A 52 12.84 -9.98 23.60
N LEU A 53 13.41 -8.87 24.04
CA LEU A 53 14.46 -8.89 25.05
C LEU A 53 13.83 -9.19 26.43
N ASP A 54 14.60 -9.84 27.29
CA ASP A 54 14.20 -9.99 28.69
C ASP A 54 14.15 -8.60 29.36
N GLY A 55 12.98 -8.21 29.87
CA GLY A 55 12.75 -6.92 30.53
C GLY A 55 13.06 -6.90 32.02
N GLU A 56 13.57 -8.00 32.60
CA GLU A 56 13.89 -7.99 34.01
C GLU A 56 15.23 -7.30 34.30
N ASP A 57 15.23 -6.55 35.39
CA ASP A 57 16.42 -5.83 35.88
C ASP A 57 17.48 -6.84 36.38
N SER A 58 18.66 -6.75 35.77
CA SER A 58 19.82 -7.57 36.15
C SER A 58 20.75 -6.89 37.17
N SER A 59 20.39 -5.66 37.62
CA SER A 59 21.19 -4.88 38.56
C SER A 59 21.01 -5.34 40.03
N ALA A 60 21.89 -4.92 40.90
CA ALA A 60 21.85 -5.13 42.36
C ALA A 60 21.77 -6.60 42.81
N GLN A 61 22.55 -7.46 42.16
CA GLN A 61 22.65 -8.86 42.52
C GLN A 61 23.45 -9.06 43.84
N LEU A 62 23.11 -10.13 44.56
CA LEU A 62 23.85 -10.49 45.77
C LEU A 62 25.27 -11.00 45.42
N GLU A 63 26.27 -10.63 46.22
CA GLU A 63 27.61 -11.19 46.09
C GLU A 63 27.58 -12.69 46.33
N GLY A 64 28.08 -13.49 45.36
CA GLY A 64 28.02 -14.95 45.41
C GLY A 64 26.66 -15.57 45.08
N GLY A 65 25.70 -14.76 44.58
CA GLY A 65 24.41 -15.25 44.07
C GLY A 65 24.54 -16.09 42.80
N GLU A 66 23.57 -16.96 42.55
CA GLU A 66 23.51 -17.75 41.33
C GLU A 66 23.10 -16.90 40.10
N TYR A 67 23.64 -17.23 38.94
CA TYR A 67 23.22 -16.60 37.67
C TYR A 67 21.81 -17.01 37.35
N ARG A 68 21.02 -16.02 36.85
CA ARG A 68 19.71 -16.29 36.30
C ARG A 68 19.84 -16.52 34.78
N ASP A 69 19.34 -17.63 34.31
CA ASP A 69 19.19 -17.93 32.90
C ASP A 69 17.96 -17.16 32.37
N ALA A 70 18.18 -16.28 31.42
CA ALA A 70 17.13 -15.57 30.69
C ALA A 70 16.87 -16.25 29.35
N ASP A 71 15.61 -16.51 29.04
CA ASP A 71 15.21 -17.04 27.73
C ASP A 71 14.41 -15.99 26.96
N SER A 72 14.98 -15.54 25.86
CA SER A 72 14.28 -14.63 24.92
C SER A 72 13.39 -15.44 24.00
N GLY A 73 12.12 -15.48 24.31
CA GLY A 73 11.11 -16.17 23.51
C GLY A 73 11.14 -15.72 22.04
N ARG A 74 11.06 -16.67 21.10
CA ARG A 74 10.99 -16.40 19.67
C ARG A 74 9.61 -16.72 19.16
N LYS A 75 8.93 -15.74 18.56
CA LYS A 75 7.62 -15.91 17.93
C LYS A 75 7.80 -16.03 16.41
N TRP A 76 7.11 -17.00 15.81
CA TRP A 76 7.06 -17.15 14.37
C TRP A 76 5.89 -16.36 13.80
N PHE A 77 6.18 -15.63 12.75
CA PHE A 77 5.19 -14.94 11.92
C PHE A 77 5.26 -15.49 10.50
N ASN A 78 4.17 -15.42 9.79
CA ASN A 78 4.11 -15.85 8.40
C ASN A 78 3.12 -15.01 7.59
N ASN A 79 3.37 -14.93 6.30
CA ASN A 79 2.44 -14.39 5.31
C ASN A 79 2.40 -15.30 4.08
N TYR A 80 1.30 -15.25 3.32
CA TYR A 80 1.13 -16.04 2.11
C TYR A 80 1.37 -15.18 0.86
N THR A 81 1.81 -15.82 -0.23
CA THR A 81 1.80 -15.19 -1.54
C THR A 81 0.39 -15.24 -2.12
N GLU A 82 -0.06 -14.15 -2.74
CA GLU A 82 -1.36 -14.05 -3.41
C GLU A 82 -1.15 -13.97 -4.92
N ILE A 83 -1.96 -14.72 -5.69
CA ILE A 83 -1.90 -14.76 -7.14
C ILE A 83 -2.84 -13.71 -7.70
N PHE A 84 -2.29 -12.78 -8.48
CA PHE A 84 -3.03 -11.78 -9.23
C PHE A 84 -3.09 -12.20 -10.69
N ARG A 85 -4.28 -12.24 -11.28
CA ARG A 85 -4.45 -12.55 -12.69
C ARG A 85 -5.65 -11.83 -13.28
N LYS A 86 -5.45 -11.30 -14.47
CA LYS A 86 -6.52 -10.76 -15.32
C LYS A 86 -6.29 -11.21 -16.75
N SER A 87 -7.35 -11.29 -17.52
CA SER A 87 -7.25 -11.62 -18.94
C SER A 87 -8.09 -10.65 -19.77
N THR A 88 -7.68 -10.46 -20.99
CA THR A 88 -8.45 -9.73 -22.00
C THR A 88 -8.53 -10.53 -23.28
N SER A 89 -9.57 -10.29 -24.05
CA SER A 89 -9.77 -10.93 -25.36
C SER A 89 -10.29 -9.92 -26.37
N VAL A 90 -9.75 -9.96 -27.58
CA VAL A 90 -10.18 -9.13 -28.70
C VAL A 90 -10.56 -10.07 -29.84
N SER A 91 -11.74 -9.86 -30.46
CA SER A 91 -12.18 -10.65 -31.63
C SER A 91 -11.28 -10.37 -32.82
N GLY A 92 -11.11 -11.37 -33.70
CA GLY A 92 -10.32 -11.22 -34.92
C GLY A 92 -10.84 -10.10 -35.83
N THR A 93 -12.14 -9.87 -35.87
CA THR A 93 -12.75 -8.76 -36.62
C THR A 93 -12.32 -7.40 -36.01
N LEU A 94 -12.36 -7.23 -34.68
CA LEU A 94 -11.99 -5.98 -34.03
C LEU A 94 -10.47 -5.71 -34.12
N ASP A 95 -9.66 -6.76 -34.11
CA ASP A 95 -8.21 -6.65 -34.31
C ASP A 95 -7.82 -6.26 -35.76
N ALA A 96 -8.69 -6.60 -36.71
CA ALA A 96 -8.50 -6.28 -38.15
C ALA A 96 -9.01 -4.87 -38.52
N ILE A 97 -9.85 -4.25 -37.68
CA ILE A 97 -10.44 -2.93 -37.95
C ILE A 97 -9.55 -1.87 -37.30
N ASN A 98 -9.25 -0.79 -38.06
CA ASN A 98 -8.64 0.41 -37.50
C ASN A 98 -9.67 1.13 -36.62
N VAL A 99 -9.52 0.99 -35.32
CA VAL A 99 -10.34 1.72 -34.34
C VAL A 99 -9.81 3.14 -34.23
N ASN A 100 -10.66 4.14 -34.52
CA ASN A 100 -10.27 5.55 -34.40
C ASN A 100 -9.81 5.88 -32.99
N GLY A 101 -8.64 6.48 -32.87
CA GLY A 101 -8.04 6.87 -31.59
C GLY A 101 -7.28 5.77 -30.86
N VAL A 102 -7.19 4.54 -31.40
CA VAL A 102 -6.47 3.43 -30.78
C VAL A 102 -5.64 2.69 -31.83
N GLY A 103 -4.32 2.70 -31.70
CA GLY A 103 -3.41 2.03 -32.65
C GLY A 103 -3.55 0.51 -32.62
N SER A 104 -3.76 -0.10 -31.45
CA SER A 104 -4.03 -1.53 -31.27
C SER A 104 -4.95 -1.70 -30.05
N GLU A 105 -6.14 -2.17 -30.28
CA GLU A 105 -7.13 -2.40 -29.21
C GLU A 105 -6.62 -3.44 -28.19
N LEU A 106 -5.97 -4.49 -28.66
CA LEU A 106 -5.39 -5.50 -27.78
C LEU A 106 -4.32 -4.91 -26.85
N ALA A 107 -3.41 -4.09 -27.37
CA ALA A 107 -2.36 -3.46 -26.57
C ALA A 107 -2.94 -2.48 -25.54
N ASN A 108 -3.96 -1.70 -25.94
CA ASN A 108 -4.66 -0.79 -25.04
C ASN A 108 -5.33 -1.53 -23.88
N GLN A 109 -6.08 -2.60 -24.19
CA GLN A 109 -6.73 -3.41 -23.16
C GLN A 109 -5.73 -4.12 -22.25
N VAL A 110 -4.61 -4.62 -22.75
CA VAL A 110 -3.54 -5.21 -21.92
C VAL A 110 -2.98 -4.17 -20.97
N SER A 111 -2.72 -2.94 -21.44
CA SER A 111 -2.23 -1.84 -20.59
C SER A 111 -3.22 -1.49 -19.49
N GLN A 112 -4.52 -1.42 -19.80
CA GLN A 112 -5.56 -1.16 -18.81
C GLN A 112 -5.63 -2.27 -17.75
N ARG A 113 -5.58 -3.55 -18.16
CA ARG A 113 -5.55 -4.69 -17.22
C ARG A 113 -4.30 -4.67 -16.34
N ALA A 114 -3.14 -4.28 -16.89
CA ALA A 114 -1.92 -4.15 -16.11
C ALA A 114 -2.03 -3.05 -15.03
N LEU A 115 -2.63 -1.90 -15.37
CA LEU A 115 -2.91 -0.84 -14.39
C LEU A 115 -3.87 -1.30 -13.30
N GLU A 116 -4.96 -1.96 -13.65
CA GLU A 116 -5.91 -2.52 -12.68
C GLU A 116 -5.23 -3.51 -11.73
N MET A 117 -4.34 -4.39 -12.25
CA MET A 117 -3.61 -5.35 -11.41
C MET A 117 -2.64 -4.65 -10.44
N LYS A 118 -1.99 -3.57 -10.86
CA LYS A 118 -1.16 -2.75 -9.96
C LYS A 118 -1.98 -2.13 -8.84
N LEU A 119 -3.19 -1.65 -9.13
CA LEU A 119 -4.11 -1.13 -8.11
C LEU A 119 -4.55 -2.20 -7.14
N ASP A 120 -4.93 -3.37 -7.66
CA ASP A 120 -5.34 -4.49 -6.82
C ASP A 120 -4.19 -4.93 -5.90
N LEU A 121 -2.95 -4.99 -6.43
CA LEU A 121 -1.77 -5.29 -5.63
C LEU A 121 -1.54 -4.22 -4.55
N ASN A 122 -1.52 -2.93 -4.92
CA ASN A 122 -1.31 -1.84 -3.96
C ASN A 122 -2.32 -1.87 -2.82
N LYS A 123 -3.60 -2.07 -3.15
CA LYS A 123 -4.66 -2.22 -2.16
C LYS A 123 -4.45 -3.41 -1.24
N LYS A 124 -4.04 -4.56 -1.78
CA LYS A 124 -3.79 -5.77 -0.99
C LYS A 124 -2.55 -5.65 -0.11
N LEU A 125 -1.49 -4.99 -0.57
CA LEU A 125 -0.31 -4.69 0.23
C LEU A 125 -0.64 -3.88 1.49
N LEU A 126 -1.68 -3.04 1.44
CA LEU A 126 -2.11 -2.19 2.55
C LEU A 126 -3.12 -2.90 3.47
N ILE A 127 -4.24 -3.37 2.92
CA ILE A 127 -5.42 -3.82 3.68
C ILE A 127 -5.75 -5.30 3.51
N GLY A 128 -4.89 -6.08 2.84
CA GLY A 128 -5.09 -7.52 2.68
C GLY A 128 -5.33 -8.23 4.01
N VAL A 129 -6.23 -9.21 4.03
CA VAL A 129 -6.48 -10.07 5.19
C VAL A 129 -5.96 -11.45 4.87
N LYS A 130 -5.08 -11.96 5.74
CA LYS A 130 -4.46 -13.27 5.56
C LYS A 130 -5.51 -14.38 5.57
N ALA A 131 -5.49 -15.22 4.55
CA ALA A 131 -6.28 -16.44 4.50
C ALA A 131 -5.52 -17.53 3.75
N ASP A 132 -5.65 -18.75 4.23
CA ASP A 132 -5.13 -19.93 3.55
C ASP A 132 -6.07 -20.38 2.43
N GLU A 133 -5.57 -21.21 1.53
CA GLU A 133 -6.35 -21.80 0.47
C GLU A 133 -7.36 -22.82 1.04
N ASN A 134 -8.62 -22.69 0.63
CA ASN A 134 -9.71 -23.53 1.14
C ASN A 134 -10.49 -24.28 0.05
N GLY A 135 -9.88 -24.49 -1.11
CA GLY A 135 -10.50 -25.18 -2.26
C GLY A 135 -11.51 -24.35 -3.06
N THR A 136 -12.09 -23.28 -2.47
CA THR A 136 -13.00 -22.36 -3.15
C THR A 136 -12.34 -21.00 -3.40
N LYS A 137 -11.50 -20.56 -2.47
CA LYS A 137 -10.73 -19.32 -2.57
C LYS A 137 -9.26 -19.64 -2.48
N GLY A 138 -8.46 -18.99 -3.35
CA GLY A 138 -7.01 -19.04 -3.27
C GLY A 138 -6.49 -18.37 -1.99
N ARG A 139 -5.26 -18.68 -1.64
CA ARG A 139 -4.56 -18.03 -0.51
C ARG A 139 -4.49 -16.52 -0.71
N GLN A 140 -4.58 -15.78 0.38
CA GLN A 140 -4.56 -14.33 0.42
C GLN A 140 -3.46 -13.85 1.36
N MET A 141 -2.77 -12.79 0.97
CA MET A 141 -1.75 -12.17 1.81
C MET A 141 -2.36 -11.21 2.84
N ALA A 142 -1.70 -11.09 3.99
CA ALA A 142 -1.93 -9.98 4.91
C ALA A 142 -1.30 -8.71 4.34
N GLY A 143 -2.01 -7.60 4.40
CA GLY A 143 -1.45 -6.28 4.16
C GLY A 143 -0.78 -5.72 5.42
N VAL A 144 -0.08 -4.60 5.25
CA VAL A 144 0.69 -3.95 6.32
C VAL A 144 -0.15 -3.66 7.56
N ILE A 145 -1.40 -3.20 7.40
CA ILE A 145 -2.32 -2.93 8.52
C ILE A 145 -2.47 -4.16 9.43
N ASN A 146 -2.52 -5.36 8.84
CA ASN A 146 -2.73 -6.60 9.56
C ASN A 146 -1.43 -7.28 10.03
N LEU A 147 -0.26 -6.74 9.65
CA LEU A 147 1.06 -7.18 10.09
C LEU A 147 1.60 -6.34 11.25
N ILE A 148 1.10 -5.12 11.43
CA ILE A 148 1.44 -4.27 12.58
C ILE A 148 0.77 -4.85 13.82
N ASN A 149 1.50 -4.79 14.95
CA ASN A 149 0.97 -5.24 16.24
C ASN A 149 -0.28 -4.44 16.62
N SER A 150 -1.35 -5.12 17.06
CA SER A 150 -2.60 -4.51 17.51
C SER A 150 -2.42 -3.49 18.65
N ASP A 151 -1.40 -3.65 19.48
CA ASP A 151 -1.08 -2.73 20.58
C ASP A 151 -0.58 -1.36 20.08
N ASN A 152 -0.17 -1.28 18.81
CA ASN A 152 0.26 -0.05 18.16
C ASN A 152 -0.87 0.66 17.41
N LEU A 153 -2.11 0.26 17.66
CA LEU A 153 -3.29 0.93 17.12
C LEU A 153 -3.69 2.07 18.05
N VAL A 154 -3.56 3.29 17.55
CA VAL A 154 -3.92 4.53 18.24
C VAL A 154 -5.21 5.07 17.64
N LYS A 155 -6.11 5.56 18.47
CA LYS A 155 -7.29 6.30 18.04
C LYS A 155 -7.12 7.78 18.32
N THR A 156 -7.65 8.62 17.43
CA THR A 156 -7.68 10.07 17.65
C THR A 156 -8.53 10.40 18.88
N SER A 157 -8.30 11.58 19.44
CA SER A 157 -9.06 12.08 20.59
C SER A 157 -10.48 12.48 20.22
N ALA A 158 -10.73 12.84 18.96
CA ALA A 158 -12.03 13.19 18.41
C ALA A 158 -12.31 12.40 17.11
N ALA A 159 -13.59 12.27 16.76
CA ALA A 159 -14.01 11.54 15.56
C ALA A 159 -13.83 12.34 14.26
N ASP A 160 -13.77 13.65 14.36
CA ASP A 160 -13.77 14.62 13.26
C ASP A 160 -12.51 15.51 13.22
N ALA A 161 -11.54 15.21 14.07
CA ALA A 161 -10.30 16.00 14.17
C ALA A 161 -9.09 15.13 14.48
N VAL A 162 -7.93 15.54 13.97
CA VAL A 162 -6.63 14.95 14.24
C VAL A 162 -5.75 16.02 14.88
N THR A 163 -5.35 15.80 16.11
CA THR A 163 -4.51 16.75 16.82
C THR A 163 -3.03 16.36 16.73
N ARG A 164 -2.13 17.34 16.91
CA ARG A 164 -0.71 17.07 17.04
C ARG A 164 -0.41 16.02 18.12
N LYS A 165 -1.17 16.04 19.22
CA LYS A 165 -1.00 15.06 20.32
C LYS A 165 -1.30 13.64 19.89
N ASP A 166 -2.26 13.43 18.97
CA ASP A 166 -2.59 12.11 18.46
C ASP A 166 -1.44 11.54 17.60
N VAL A 167 -0.86 12.39 16.76
CA VAL A 167 0.33 12.05 15.97
C VAL A 167 1.53 11.79 16.87
N ASP A 168 1.79 12.66 17.85
CA ASP A 168 2.87 12.46 18.83
C ASP A 168 2.67 11.15 19.61
N LYS A 169 1.44 10.78 19.96
CA LYS A 169 1.12 9.51 20.61
C LYS A 169 1.45 8.30 19.73
N MET A 170 1.13 8.37 18.43
CA MET A 170 1.48 7.33 17.48
C MET A 170 3.00 7.14 17.39
N PHE A 171 3.76 8.22 17.22
CA PHE A 171 5.22 8.16 17.18
C PHE A 171 5.82 7.69 18.50
N LYS A 172 5.25 8.13 19.63
CA LYS A 172 5.67 7.71 20.96
C LYS A 172 5.52 6.20 21.16
N THR A 173 4.44 5.59 20.69
CA THR A 173 4.21 4.14 20.80
C THR A 173 5.35 3.33 20.15
N MET A 174 5.86 3.80 19.01
CA MET A 174 7.01 3.18 18.34
C MET A 174 8.34 3.49 19.07
N PHE A 175 8.50 4.74 19.53
CA PHE A 175 9.69 5.20 20.24
C PHE A 175 9.92 4.44 21.55
N ASP A 176 8.86 4.24 22.34
CA ASP A 176 8.90 3.51 23.62
C ASP A 176 9.30 2.03 23.43
N LYS A 177 9.11 1.49 22.20
CA LYS A 177 9.54 0.14 21.80
C LYS A 177 10.94 0.12 21.15
N GLY A 178 11.64 1.25 21.12
CA GLY A 178 13.01 1.37 20.62
C GLY A 178 13.14 1.74 19.14
N TYR A 179 12.04 2.04 18.45
CA TYR A 179 12.03 2.38 17.02
C TYR A 179 11.98 3.90 16.80
N ALA A 180 13.12 4.58 16.94
CA ALA A 180 13.24 6.03 16.84
C ALA A 180 13.58 6.57 15.44
N GLY A 181 13.85 5.70 14.45
CA GLY A 181 14.27 6.09 13.10
C GLY A 181 13.21 6.85 12.30
N GLU A 182 13.61 7.35 11.13
CA GLU A 182 12.70 7.96 10.18
C GLU A 182 11.65 6.95 9.68
N LYS A 183 10.41 7.39 9.57
CA LYS A 183 9.26 6.55 9.19
C LYS A 183 8.71 6.95 7.83
N LEU A 184 8.13 5.99 7.13
CA LEU A 184 7.22 6.25 6.02
C LEU A 184 5.80 6.36 6.60
N CYS A 185 5.17 7.51 6.41
CA CYS A 185 3.81 7.77 6.85
C CYS A 185 2.86 7.73 5.65
N LEU A 186 2.04 6.69 5.59
CA LEU A 186 0.98 6.56 4.59
C LEU A 186 -0.29 7.20 5.16
N VAL A 187 -0.84 8.17 4.46
CA VAL A 187 -1.96 8.98 4.94
C VAL A 187 -3.14 8.88 3.98
N SER A 188 -4.33 8.56 4.48
CA SER A 188 -5.54 8.60 3.65
C SER A 188 -5.90 10.04 3.27
N THR A 189 -6.61 10.23 2.17
CA THR A 189 -7.00 11.56 1.66
C THR A 189 -7.75 12.38 2.70
N ASP A 190 -8.75 11.79 3.35
CA ASP A 190 -9.55 12.48 4.38
C ASP A 190 -8.72 12.88 5.61
N MET A 191 -7.74 12.04 5.98
CA MET A 191 -6.83 12.33 7.08
C MET A 191 -5.93 13.54 6.76
N VAL A 192 -5.53 13.71 5.50
CA VAL A 192 -4.75 14.87 5.05
C VAL A 192 -5.53 16.16 5.25
N ASP A 193 -6.83 16.17 4.90
CA ASP A 193 -7.69 17.35 5.07
C ASP A 193 -7.81 17.73 6.54
N LEU A 194 -8.04 16.76 7.42
CA LEU A 194 -8.12 17.00 8.86
C LEU A 194 -6.80 17.50 9.46
N MET A 195 -5.67 16.98 8.98
CA MET A 195 -4.34 17.44 9.40
C MET A 195 -4.06 18.87 8.92
N THR A 196 -4.53 19.24 7.74
CA THR A 196 -4.41 20.59 7.20
C THR A 196 -5.23 21.58 8.03
N ASP A 197 -6.45 21.22 8.37
CA ASP A 197 -7.33 22.04 9.24
C ASP A 197 -6.70 22.33 10.62
N GLU A 198 -6.01 21.35 11.20
CA GLU A 198 -5.32 21.52 12.47
C GLU A 198 -4.12 22.47 12.36
N VAL A 199 -3.37 22.40 11.24
CA VAL A 199 -2.28 23.34 10.95
C VAL A 199 -2.78 24.76 10.84
N ASP A 200 -3.87 24.97 10.12
CA ASP A 200 -4.47 26.29 9.93
C ASP A 200 -4.97 26.89 11.25
N LYS A 201 -5.58 26.06 12.10
CA LYS A 201 -6.03 26.46 13.45
C LYS A 201 -4.87 26.83 14.38
N ALA A 202 -3.78 26.06 14.31
CA ALA A 202 -2.62 26.25 15.18
C ALA A 202 -1.72 27.40 14.76
N GLY A 203 -1.86 27.93 13.55
CA GLY A 203 -0.97 28.96 12.97
C GLY A 203 0.50 28.50 12.85
N THR A 204 0.77 27.21 13.02
CA THR A 204 2.12 26.64 13.00
C THR A 204 2.13 25.50 11.99
N LYS A 205 3.00 25.54 11.00
CA LYS A 205 3.17 24.46 10.02
C LYS A 205 3.76 23.22 10.70
N VAL A 206 2.89 22.38 11.24
CA VAL A 206 3.28 21.08 11.85
C VAL A 206 3.44 20.00 10.78
N PHE A 207 2.70 20.15 9.67
CA PHE A 207 2.74 19.27 8.53
C PHE A 207 3.18 20.06 7.30
N ASN A 208 4.17 19.61 6.64
CA ASN A 208 4.63 20.21 5.38
C ASN A 208 4.45 19.18 4.28
N PHE A 209 3.36 19.29 3.52
CA PHE A 209 3.17 18.55 2.28
C PHE A 209 3.82 19.40 1.17
N GLY A 210 5.10 19.14 0.96
CA GLY A 210 5.68 20.02 0.28
C GLY A 210 6.51 20.21 -0.83
N ASP A 211 7.76 20.51 -0.96
CA ASP A 211 8.45 21.05 -2.15
C ASP A 211 9.20 20.00 -2.99
N GLN A 212 9.16 18.73 -2.64
CA GLN A 212 9.82 17.68 -3.41
C GLN A 212 8.81 16.74 -4.06
N VAL A 213 8.75 16.82 -5.38
CA VAL A 213 8.06 15.84 -6.22
C VAL A 213 9.13 14.88 -6.74
N ASP A 214 9.18 13.69 -6.18
CA ASP A 214 10.01 12.62 -6.71
C ASP A 214 9.08 11.60 -7.39
N PHE A 215 9.29 11.36 -8.69
CA PHE A 215 8.49 10.44 -9.51
C PHE A 215 6.97 10.70 -9.53
N GLY A 216 6.53 11.96 -9.39
CA GLY A 216 5.10 12.31 -9.38
C GLY A 216 4.40 12.03 -8.04
N LEU A 217 5.13 11.74 -6.98
CA LEU A 217 4.61 11.58 -5.63
C LEU A 217 4.76 12.89 -4.85
N GLN A 218 3.67 13.34 -4.21
CA GLN A 218 3.76 14.42 -3.23
C GLN A 218 4.26 13.85 -1.91
N LEU A 219 5.49 14.17 -1.55
CA LEU A 219 6.10 13.81 -0.29
C LEU A 219 6.02 15.00 0.67
N GLY A 220 5.44 14.78 1.83
CA GLY A 220 5.44 15.75 2.93
C GLY A 220 6.32 15.28 4.06
N LYS A 221 6.65 16.16 5.00
CA LYS A 221 7.37 15.80 6.20
C LYS A 221 6.51 16.01 7.44
N ILE A 222 6.35 14.95 8.23
CA ILE A 222 5.68 14.99 9.53
C ILE A 222 6.77 14.98 10.59
N VAL A 223 6.72 15.94 11.51
CA VAL A 223 7.68 16.07 12.60
C VAL A 223 6.96 15.95 13.93
N SER A 224 7.34 14.97 14.73
CA SER A 224 6.89 14.73 16.08
C SER A 224 8.05 14.94 17.07
N ASN A 225 7.74 15.06 18.34
CA ASN A 225 8.75 15.11 19.42
C ASN A 225 9.53 13.77 19.55
N TYR A 226 8.97 12.68 19.04
CA TYR A 226 9.50 11.32 19.16
C TYR A 226 10.09 10.76 17.87
N GLY A 227 10.12 11.57 16.81
CA GLY A 227 10.66 11.17 15.52
C GLY A 227 10.09 11.97 14.36
N SER A 228 10.51 11.63 13.16
CA SER A 228 10.00 12.24 11.93
C SER A 228 9.63 11.18 10.92
N GLY A 229 8.77 11.55 10.00
CA GLY A 229 8.39 10.65 8.92
C GLY A 229 8.15 11.40 7.61
N THR A 230 8.42 10.72 6.51
CA THR A 230 8.05 11.16 5.18
C THR A 230 6.61 10.76 4.90
N ALA A 231 5.75 11.74 4.67
CA ALA A 231 4.33 11.49 4.41
C ALA A 231 4.09 11.24 2.92
N LEU A 232 3.30 10.23 2.64
CA LEU A 232 2.87 9.83 1.32
C LEU A 232 1.34 9.69 1.34
N ILE A 233 0.66 10.43 0.46
CA ILE A 233 -0.80 10.33 0.34
C ILE A 233 -1.15 9.04 -0.38
N GLU A 234 -1.95 8.19 0.26
CA GLU A 234 -2.33 6.87 -0.25
C GLU A 234 -3.85 6.73 -0.34
N PRO A 235 -4.42 6.88 -1.55
CA PRO A 235 -5.88 6.83 -1.75
C PRO A 235 -6.50 5.45 -1.48
N SER A 236 -5.67 4.39 -1.47
CA SER A 236 -6.17 3.02 -1.24
C SER A 236 -6.35 2.68 0.24
N LEU A 237 -5.96 3.57 1.15
CA LEU A 237 -6.19 3.39 2.58
C LEU A 237 -7.66 3.59 2.94
N PRO A 238 -8.14 2.91 3.99
CA PRO A 238 -9.44 3.23 4.59
C PRO A 238 -9.50 4.70 5.02
N SER A 239 -10.67 5.31 4.86
CA SER A 239 -10.92 6.68 5.32
C SER A 239 -10.51 6.87 6.78
N GLY A 240 -9.90 8.02 7.09
CA GLY A 240 -9.50 8.35 8.46
C GLY A 240 -8.37 7.49 9.02
N THR A 241 -7.53 6.89 8.17
CA THR A 241 -6.42 6.04 8.60
C THR A 241 -5.07 6.66 8.20
N MET A 242 -4.14 6.64 9.12
CA MET A 242 -2.72 6.93 8.88
C MET A 242 -1.88 5.78 9.42
N ILE A 243 -0.85 5.39 8.67
CA ILE A 243 0.08 4.32 9.04
C ILE A 243 1.49 4.88 9.05
N ALA A 244 2.23 4.69 10.11
CA ALA A 244 3.66 4.96 10.16
C ALA A 244 4.42 3.63 10.15
N LEU A 245 5.38 3.50 9.24
CA LEU A 245 6.18 2.30 9.03
C LEU A 245 7.66 2.60 9.10
N ASP A 246 8.41 1.71 9.73
CA ASP A 246 9.86 1.74 9.60
C ASP A 246 10.26 1.05 8.27
N THR A 247 10.90 1.83 7.42
CA THR A 247 11.27 1.41 6.06
C THR A 247 12.32 0.30 6.02
N ASN A 248 12.99 0.03 7.14
CA ASN A 248 14.02 -1.00 7.20
C ASN A 248 13.44 -2.43 7.30
N TYR A 249 12.20 -2.54 7.71
CA TYR A 249 11.56 -3.83 8.01
C TYR A 249 10.47 -4.22 7.02
N VAL A 250 10.20 -3.40 5.99
CA VAL A 250 9.20 -3.68 4.98
C VAL A 250 9.84 -4.08 3.66
N GLU A 251 9.40 -5.20 3.08
CA GLU A 251 9.87 -5.69 1.78
C GLU A 251 8.73 -6.27 0.95
N LEU A 252 8.71 -5.92 -0.33
CA LEU A 252 7.88 -6.59 -1.33
C LEU A 252 8.52 -7.94 -1.70
N ARG A 253 7.73 -9.01 -1.66
CA ARG A 253 8.20 -10.39 -1.88
C ARG A 253 7.55 -11.00 -3.13
N PRO A 254 8.08 -10.74 -4.34
CA PRO A 254 7.62 -11.41 -5.55
C PRO A 254 8.05 -12.88 -5.55
N LEU A 255 7.09 -13.79 -5.77
CA LEU A 255 7.37 -15.19 -6.09
C LEU A 255 7.42 -15.39 -7.61
N ARG A 256 6.51 -14.73 -8.32
CA ARG A 256 6.50 -14.63 -9.78
C ARG A 256 6.24 -13.18 -10.17
N GLU A 257 7.15 -12.61 -10.92
CA GLU A 257 6.97 -11.26 -11.45
C GLU A 257 5.83 -11.21 -12.49
N TRP A 258 5.37 -9.99 -12.78
CA TRP A 258 4.34 -9.77 -13.79
C TRP A 258 4.79 -10.29 -15.15
N ARG A 259 3.95 -11.11 -15.76
CA ARG A 259 4.16 -11.58 -17.13
C ARG A 259 2.85 -11.63 -17.88
N ALA A 260 2.95 -11.40 -19.19
CA ALA A 260 1.86 -11.59 -20.13
C ALA A 260 2.01 -12.96 -20.80
N GLU A 261 0.93 -13.71 -20.91
CA GLU A 261 0.88 -15.03 -21.54
C GLU A 261 -0.21 -15.04 -22.60
N GLU A 262 0.10 -15.52 -23.79
CA GLU A 262 -0.92 -15.78 -24.80
C GLU A 262 -1.70 -17.04 -24.42
N LEU A 263 -3.01 -16.91 -24.32
CA LEU A 263 -3.89 -18.02 -23.95
C LEU A 263 -4.36 -18.78 -25.20
N ALA A 264 -4.58 -20.09 -25.04
CA ALA A 264 -5.04 -20.94 -26.13
C ALA A 264 -6.31 -20.39 -26.82
N LYS A 265 -6.32 -20.46 -28.14
CA LYS A 265 -7.44 -20.03 -28.99
C LYS A 265 -8.58 -21.03 -28.86
N THR A 266 -9.70 -20.60 -28.30
CA THR A 266 -10.93 -21.40 -28.24
C THR A 266 -12.01 -20.89 -29.18
N THR A 267 -11.86 -19.63 -29.62
CA THR A 267 -12.78 -18.93 -30.54
C THR A 267 -11.96 -18.05 -31.48
N ASP A 268 -12.58 -17.39 -32.44
CA ASP A 268 -11.90 -16.39 -33.27
C ASP A 268 -11.62 -15.10 -32.50
N SER A 269 -10.71 -15.22 -31.55
CA SER A 269 -10.24 -14.11 -30.70
C SER A 269 -8.78 -14.29 -30.30
N LYS A 270 -8.07 -13.19 -30.11
CA LYS A 270 -6.77 -13.18 -29.44
C LYS A 270 -7.00 -12.95 -27.94
N ARG A 271 -6.42 -13.80 -27.12
CA ARG A 271 -6.56 -13.71 -25.66
C ARG A 271 -5.19 -13.61 -25.00
N ILE A 272 -5.03 -12.62 -24.12
CA ILE A 272 -3.82 -12.44 -23.32
C ILE A 272 -4.21 -12.51 -21.86
N GLY A 273 -3.50 -13.33 -21.10
CA GLY A 273 -3.56 -13.40 -19.65
C GLY A 273 -2.38 -12.66 -19.03
N LEU A 274 -2.63 -11.87 -18.01
CA LEU A 274 -1.62 -11.27 -17.15
C LEU A 274 -1.63 -12.02 -15.83
N VAL A 275 -0.45 -12.39 -15.33
CA VAL A 275 -0.30 -13.11 -14.07
C VAL A 275 0.93 -12.61 -13.32
N GLY A 276 0.81 -12.55 -12.00
CA GLY A 276 1.91 -12.29 -11.07
C GLY A 276 1.55 -12.82 -9.69
N GLU A 277 2.55 -13.06 -8.86
CA GLU A 277 2.36 -13.60 -7.52
C GLU A 277 3.26 -12.85 -6.55
N TYR A 278 2.65 -12.21 -5.57
CA TYR A 278 3.31 -11.29 -4.66
C TYR A 278 2.89 -11.53 -3.22
N SER A 279 3.75 -11.08 -2.31
CA SER A 279 3.46 -10.95 -0.89
C SER A 279 4.17 -9.72 -0.34
N ILE A 280 3.93 -9.40 0.91
CA ILE A 280 4.67 -8.42 1.69
C ILE A 280 5.19 -9.06 2.96
N GLU A 281 6.40 -8.71 3.33
CA GLU A 281 7.04 -9.07 4.59
C GLU A 281 7.23 -7.84 5.43
N TYR A 282 6.95 -7.94 6.73
CA TYR A 282 7.16 -6.89 7.72
C TYR A 282 7.79 -7.50 8.97
N ASN A 283 9.12 -7.44 9.05
CA ASN A 283 9.93 -8.22 9.99
C ASN A 283 9.90 -7.72 11.45
N ALA A 284 9.27 -6.59 11.72
CA ALA A 284 9.19 -6.03 13.06
C ALA A 284 7.81 -5.43 13.30
N SER A 285 6.88 -6.23 13.78
CA SER A 285 5.48 -5.85 14.00
C SER A 285 5.31 -4.62 14.92
N ASN A 286 6.27 -4.40 15.81
CA ASN A 286 6.30 -3.26 16.73
C ASN A 286 6.91 -1.98 16.15
N SER A 287 7.55 -2.03 14.98
CA SER A 287 8.21 -0.87 14.36
C SER A 287 7.25 0.06 13.63
N GLY A 288 6.00 -0.35 13.46
CA GLY A 288 4.93 0.42 12.86
C GLY A 288 3.82 0.76 13.84
N ALA A 289 3.04 1.78 13.52
CA ALA A 289 1.85 2.16 14.25
C ALA A 289 0.75 2.64 13.30
N ILE A 290 -0.49 2.50 13.73
CA ILE A 290 -1.68 2.90 12.99
C ILE A 290 -2.43 3.95 13.81
N LEU A 291 -2.77 5.06 13.19
CA LEU A 291 -3.65 6.07 13.76
C LEU A 291 -4.98 6.04 12.98
N ASN A 292 -6.05 5.73 13.68
CA ASN A 292 -7.41 5.74 13.14
C ASN A 292 -8.24 6.84 13.79
N LEU A 293 -9.15 7.43 13.03
CA LEU A 293 -10.17 8.30 13.61
C LEU A 293 -10.99 7.54 14.64
N ALA A 294 -11.31 8.19 15.74
CA ALA A 294 -12.23 7.65 16.72
C ALA A 294 -13.59 7.45 16.05
N THR A 295 -14.25 6.33 16.30
CA THR A 295 -15.64 6.14 15.85
C THR A 295 -16.52 7.12 16.61
N ALA A 296 -17.34 7.90 15.91
CA ALA A 296 -18.34 8.74 16.57
C ALA A 296 -19.17 7.85 17.51
N ALA A 297 -19.34 8.27 18.75
CA ALA A 297 -20.25 7.59 19.64
C ALA A 297 -21.64 7.57 18.96
N PRO A 298 -22.36 6.43 18.92
CA PRO A 298 -23.71 6.44 18.44
C PRO A 298 -24.47 7.48 19.26
N GLY A 299 -25.00 8.49 18.55
CA GLY A 299 -25.68 9.63 19.19
C GLY A 299 -26.76 9.15 20.17
N GLU A 300 -26.75 9.74 21.35
CA GLU A 300 -27.87 9.67 22.30
C GLU A 300 -29.14 10.26 21.68
#